data_51f2576cbf053ac8125ff885439b3639
#
_entry.id   51f2576cbf053ac8125ff885439b3639
#
_cell.length_a   1.000
_cell.length_b   1.000
_cell.length_c   1.000
_cell.angle_alpha   90.00
_cell.angle_beta   90.00
_cell.angle_gamma   90.00
#
_symmetry.space_group_name_H-M   'P 1'
#
loop_
_entity.id
_entity.type
_entity.pdbx_description
1 polymer ?
#
loop_
_entity_poly.entity_id
_entity_poly.type
_entity_poly.pdbx_seq_one_letter_code
_entity_poly.pdbx_strand_id
1 'polypeptide(L)'
;FLHPSMLAFDAPSREECCADRSRSNIPQQALVLLNDPTYVEAARSLAGRTLAECQGSAEERVAWAWRQVLQRLPRVEEMEAVMPLVREHLAHYRATPAAADELLKTGYAPPPSGIDKAELAAWTHVARVLLNLHETITRN
;
A
#
# COMPACT_ATOMS: atom_id res chain seq x y z
N PHE A 1 -5.73 -25.13 10.03
CA PHE A 1 -6.10 -24.44 8.77
C PHE A 1 -5.15 -23.27 8.56
N LEU A 2 -4.53 -23.21 7.39
CA LEU A 2 -3.68 -22.10 6.99
C LEU A 2 -4.56 -20.93 6.52
N HIS A 3 -4.23 -19.69 6.90
CA HIS A 3 -4.98 -18.53 6.47
C HIS A 3 -4.88 -18.38 4.93
N PRO A 4 -5.96 -18.02 4.20
CA PRO A 4 -5.97 -17.94 2.74
C PRO A 4 -4.88 -17.04 2.14
N SER A 5 -4.53 -15.93 2.80
CA SER A 5 -3.42 -15.06 2.39
C SER A 5 -2.07 -15.75 2.46
N MET A 6 -1.85 -16.63 3.44
CA MET A 6 -0.60 -17.41 3.55
C MET A 6 -0.49 -18.45 2.43
N LEU A 7 -1.61 -19.05 2.01
CA LEU A 7 -1.64 -19.97 0.86
C LEU A 7 -1.27 -19.25 -0.45
N ALA A 8 -1.74 -18.01 -0.63
CA ALA A 8 -1.41 -17.22 -1.81
C ALA A 8 0.09 -16.88 -1.92
N PHE A 9 0.83 -16.93 -0.82
CA PHE A 9 2.29 -16.69 -0.76
C PHE A 9 3.09 -17.99 -0.52
N ASP A 10 2.58 -19.14 -0.98
CA ASP A 10 3.27 -20.44 -0.93
C ASP A 10 3.77 -20.83 0.47
N ALA A 11 3.03 -20.46 1.51
CA ALA A 11 3.37 -20.90 2.86
C ALA A 11 3.16 -22.41 2.97
N PRO A 12 4.17 -23.19 3.44
CA PRO A 12 4.05 -24.63 3.58
C PRO A 12 2.99 -24.99 4.63
N SER A 13 2.28 -26.11 4.41
CA SER A 13 1.42 -26.68 5.43
C SER A 13 2.28 -27.10 6.64
N ARG A 14 1.72 -27.01 7.85
CA ARG A 14 2.45 -27.38 9.08
C ARG A 14 2.86 -28.86 9.14
N GLU A 15 2.35 -29.66 8.22
CA GLU A 15 2.53 -31.12 8.18
C GLU A 15 3.70 -31.55 7.26
N GLU A 16 4.27 -30.63 6.47
CA GLU A 16 5.35 -30.93 5.53
C GLU A 16 6.61 -30.13 5.85
N CYS A 17 7.72 -30.85 6.09
CA CYS A 17 9.06 -30.25 6.13
C CYS A 17 9.53 -30.02 4.70
N CYS A 18 9.43 -28.78 4.21
CA CYS A 18 9.99 -28.39 2.92
C CYS A 18 11.40 -27.83 3.09
N ALA A 19 12.37 -28.52 2.50
CA ALA A 19 13.75 -28.03 2.42
C ALA A 19 13.90 -26.92 1.35
N ASP A 20 13.00 -26.88 0.37
CA ASP A 20 12.93 -25.83 -0.68
C ASP A 20 11.49 -25.36 -0.83
N ARG A 21 11.29 -24.04 -0.82
CA ARG A 21 9.96 -23.43 -1.00
C ARG A 21 9.71 -23.16 -2.47
N SER A 22 8.64 -23.70 -3.02
CA SER A 22 8.16 -23.28 -4.32
C SER A 22 7.83 -21.79 -4.29
N ARG A 23 8.30 -21.04 -5.28
CA ARG A 23 7.98 -19.63 -5.46
C ARG A 23 7.04 -19.51 -6.64
N SER A 24 5.77 -19.21 -6.38
CA SER A 24 4.81 -18.90 -7.43
C SER A 24 4.58 -17.40 -7.49
N ASN A 25 4.36 -16.89 -8.69
CA ASN A 25 3.92 -15.52 -8.92
C ASN A 25 2.54 -15.59 -9.57
N ILE A 26 1.51 -15.60 -8.74
CA ILE A 26 0.12 -15.77 -9.17
C ILE A 26 -0.67 -14.47 -8.97
N PRO A 27 -1.68 -14.19 -9.80
CA PRO A 27 -2.52 -12.99 -9.68
C PRO A 27 -3.21 -12.84 -8.32
N GLN A 28 -3.46 -13.95 -7.62
CA GLN A 28 -4.03 -13.93 -6.27
C GLN A 28 -3.15 -13.23 -5.23
N GLN A 29 -1.82 -13.24 -5.39
CA GLN A 29 -0.90 -12.51 -4.50
C GLN A 29 -1.16 -11.00 -4.57
N ALA A 30 -1.30 -10.46 -5.77
CA ALA A 30 -1.64 -9.05 -5.97
C ALA A 30 -3.02 -8.69 -5.38
N LEU A 31 -4.01 -9.57 -5.52
CA LEU A 31 -5.34 -9.40 -4.94
C LEU A 31 -5.32 -9.40 -3.40
N VAL A 32 -4.52 -10.27 -2.78
CA VAL A 32 -4.35 -10.29 -1.32
C VAL A 32 -3.75 -8.98 -0.85
N LEU A 33 -2.66 -8.50 -1.47
CA LEU A 33 -2.03 -7.23 -1.10
C LEU A 33 -2.94 -6.01 -1.29
N LEU A 34 -3.88 -6.08 -2.26
CA LEU A 34 -4.82 -4.99 -2.50
C LEU A 34 -6.02 -4.98 -1.53
N ASN A 35 -6.48 -6.14 -1.07
CA ASN A 35 -7.78 -6.26 -0.39
C ASN A 35 -7.70 -6.79 1.06
N ASP A 36 -6.60 -7.37 1.48
CA ASP A 36 -6.44 -7.84 2.87
C ASP A 36 -6.40 -6.63 3.83
N PRO A 37 -7.23 -6.61 4.88
CA PRO A 37 -7.29 -5.50 5.83
C PRO A 37 -5.95 -5.14 6.46
N THR A 38 -5.07 -6.11 6.67
CA THR A 38 -3.74 -5.89 7.23
C THR A 38 -2.86 -5.08 6.29
N TYR A 39 -2.90 -5.39 4.98
CA TYR A 39 -2.15 -4.64 3.98
C TYR A 39 -2.74 -3.24 3.74
N VAL A 40 -4.06 -3.09 3.80
CA VAL A 40 -4.72 -1.77 3.75
C VAL A 40 -4.30 -0.92 4.95
N GLU A 41 -4.24 -1.51 6.14
CA GLU A 41 -3.75 -0.84 7.35
C GLU A 41 -2.28 -0.45 7.24
N ALA A 42 -1.42 -1.32 6.72
CA ALA A 42 -0.01 -1.02 6.47
C ALA A 42 0.15 0.14 5.47
N ALA A 43 -0.63 0.14 4.39
CA ALA A 43 -0.65 1.23 3.42
C ALA A 43 -1.12 2.55 4.04
N ARG A 44 -2.16 2.52 4.88
CA ARG A 44 -2.65 3.69 5.62
C ARG A 44 -1.58 4.22 6.59
N SER A 45 -0.86 3.34 7.26
CA SER A 45 0.25 3.70 8.14
C SER A 45 1.38 4.41 7.38
N LEU A 46 1.77 3.87 6.23
CA LEU A 46 2.75 4.49 5.34
C LEU A 46 2.28 5.85 4.83
N ALA A 47 1.01 5.97 4.43
CA ALA A 47 0.39 7.23 4.01
C ALA A 47 0.41 8.28 5.14
N GLY A 48 0.04 7.89 6.35
CA GLY A 48 0.08 8.76 7.52
C GLY A 48 1.48 9.28 7.81
N ARG A 49 2.48 8.40 7.76
CA ARG A 49 3.89 8.80 7.89
C ARG A 49 4.34 9.73 6.77
N THR A 50 3.98 9.45 5.53
CA THR A 50 4.30 10.30 4.38
C THR A 50 3.78 11.73 4.60
N LEU A 51 2.54 11.87 5.04
CA LEU A 51 1.91 13.17 5.28
C LEU A 51 2.46 13.89 6.53
N ALA A 52 2.86 13.15 7.54
CA ALA A 52 3.43 13.72 8.77
C ALA A 52 4.89 14.14 8.62
N GLU A 53 5.71 13.31 7.98
CA GLU A 53 7.17 13.48 7.90
C GLU A 53 7.60 14.31 6.67
N CYS A 54 6.79 14.36 5.59
CA CYS A 54 7.08 15.14 4.40
C CYS A 54 6.05 16.26 4.19
N GLN A 55 6.41 17.48 4.55
CA GLN A 55 5.56 18.67 4.39
C GLN A 55 5.72 19.34 3.00
N GLY A 56 6.41 18.68 2.07
CA GLY A 56 6.71 19.20 0.74
C GLY A 56 5.55 19.04 -0.27
N SER A 57 5.89 19.20 -1.54
CA SER A 57 4.97 19.00 -2.67
C SER A 57 4.50 17.55 -2.79
N ALA A 58 3.50 17.28 -3.63
CA ALA A 58 3.04 15.92 -3.88
C ALA A 58 4.15 15.05 -4.47
N GLU A 59 4.98 15.60 -5.35
CA GLU A 59 6.14 14.93 -5.94
C GLU A 59 7.18 14.54 -4.87
N GLU A 60 7.46 15.45 -3.94
CA GLU A 60 8.39 15.20 -2.83
C GLU A 60 7.86 14.11 -1.90
N ARG A 61 6.54 14.11 -1.63
CA ARG A 61 5.86 13.06 -0.85
C ARG A 61 5.92 11.70 -1.56
N VAL A 62 5.70 11.65 -2.89
CA VAL A 62 5.87 10.41 -3.66
C VAL A 62 7.31 9.93 -3.59
N ALA A 63 8.29 10.81 -3.79
CA ALA A 63 9.71 10.46 -3.70
C ALA A 63 10.10 9.94 -2.31
N TRP A 64 9.56 10.56 -1.25
CA TRP A 64 9.75 10.12 0.13
C TRP A 64 9.19 8.71 0.35
N ALA A 65 7.92 8.48 -0.02
CA ALA A 65 7.26 7.16 0.12
C ALA A 65 7.99 6.08 -0.67
N TRP A 66 8.43 6.41 -1.89
CA TRP A 66 9.22 5.51 -2.75
C TRP A 66 10.52 5.07 -2.08
N ARG A 67 11.23 6.03 -1.47
CA ARG A 67 12.47 5.74 -0.74
C ARG A 67 12.24 4.87 0.50
N GLN A 68 11.10 5.05 1.19
CA GLN A 68 10.76 4.21 2.34
C GLN A 68 10.51 2.73 1.95
N VAL A 69 9.90 2.50 0.80
CA VAL A 69 9.50 1.15 0.35
C VAL A 69 10.62 0.47 -0.44
N LEU A 70 11.23 1.16 -1.40
CA LEU A 70 12.14 0.60 -2.38
C LEU A 70 13.61 1.00 -2.18
N GLN A 71 13.90 1.88 -1.21
CA GLN A 71 15.25 2.39 -0.90
C GLN A 71 15.93 3.13 -2.07
N ARG A 72 15.14 3.59 -3.05
CA ARG A 72 15.57 4.38 -4.20
C ARG A 72 14.58 5.50 -4.51
N LEU A 73 14.96 6.43 -5.36
CA LEU A 73 14.04 7.42 -5.90
C LEU A 73 13.20 6.82 -7.05
N PRO A 74 11.99 7.34 -7.27
CA PRO A 74 11.20 6.97 -8.44
C PRO A 74 11.90 7.47 -9.72
N ARG A 75 11.77 6.72 -10.80
CA ARG A 75 12.15 7.14 -12.14
C ARG A 75 11.13 8.16 -12.67
N VAL A 76 11.48 8.87 -13.74
CA VAL A 76 10.59 9.87 -14.33
C VAL A 76 9.26 9.24 -14.76
N GLU A 77 9.30 8.09 -15.42
CA GLU A 77 8.12 7.37 -15.90
C GLU A 77 7.24 6.88 -14.73
N GLU A 78 7.86 6.45 -13.62
CA GLU A 78 7.15 6.02 -12.42
C GLU A 78 6.45 7.21 -11.74
N MET A 79 7.12 8.36 -11.68
CA MET A 79 6.53 9.60 -11.17
C MET A 79 5.35 10.06 -12.04
N GLU A 80 5.52 10.06 -13.37
CA GLU A 80 4.47 10.42 -14.33
C GLU A 80 3.25 9.50 -14.24
N ALA A 81 3.45 8.22 -13.90
CA ALA A 81 2.36 7.27 -13.71
C ALA A 81 1.61 7.46 -12.39
N VAL A 82 2.31 7.81 -11.31
CA VAL A 82 1.71 7.92 -9.97
C VAL A 82 1.05 9.27 -9.71
N MET A 83 1.55 10.35 -10.28
CA MET A 83 1.01 11.69 -10.03
C MET A 83 -0.46 11.88 -10.46
N PRO A 84 -0.94 11.33 -11.59
CA PRO A 84 -2.37 11.31 -11.92
C PRO A 84 -3.21 10.59 -10.86
N LEU A 85 -2.73 9.45 -10.35
CA LEU A 85 -3.40 8.67 -9.29
C LEU A 85 -3.60 9.51 -8.01
N VAL A 86 -2.57 10.23 -7.57
CA VAL A 86 -2.67 11.13 -6.40
C VAL A 86 -3.80 12.14 -6.60
N ARG A 87 -3.82 12.80 -7.78
CA ARG A 87 -4.80 13.84 -8.09
C ARG A 87 -6.23 13.30 -8.19
N GLU A 88 -6.39 12.18 -8.87
CA GLU A 88 -7.69 11.53 -9.06
C GLU A 88 -8.29 11.07 -7.73
N HIS A 89 -7.53 10.35 -6.91
CA HIS A 89 -8.02 9.89 -5.62
C HIS A 89 -8.30 11.05 -4.66
N LEU A 90 -7.48 12.10 -4.67
CA LEU A 90 -7.73 13.27 -3.84
C LEU A 90 -9.01 13.99 -4.24
N ALA A 91 -9.26 14.16 -5.55
CA ALA A 91 -10.50 14.73 -6.06
C ALA A 91 -11.72 13.87 -5.69
N HIS A 92 -11.60 12.55 -5.84
CA HIS A 92 -12.66 11.59 -5.49
C HIS A 92 -13.05 11.68 -4.00
N TYR A 93 -12.07 11.62 -3.09
CA TYR A 93 -12.36 11.62 -1.66
C TYR A 93 -12.80 12.99 -1.12
N ARG A 94 -12.40 14.09 -1.77
CA ARG A 94 -12.96 15.42 -1.48
C ARG A 94 -14.42 15.53 -1.91
N ALA A 95 -14.79 14.90 -3.04
CA ALA A 95 -16.18 14.86 -3.50
C ALA A 95 -17.04 13.88 -2.69
N THR A 96 -16.45 12.82 -2.14
CA THR A 96 -17.19 11.76 -1.43
C THR A 96 -16.53 11.45 -0.07
N PRO A 97 -16.68 12.32 0.95
CA PRO A 97 -16.04 12.13 2.25
C PRO A 97 -16.44 10.82 2.96
N ALA A 98 -17.65 10.32 2.73
CA ALA A 98 -18.13 9.06 3.29
C ALA A 98 -17.28 7.86 2.83
N ALA A 99 -16.81 7.86 1.58
CA ALA A 99 -15.93 6.82 1.05
C ALA A 99 -14.54 6.87 1.72
N ALA A 100 -14.02 8.06 2.04
CA ALA A 100 -12.80 8.21 2.80
C ALA A 100 -12.97 7.62 4.22
N ASP A 101 -14.08 7.92 4.91
CA ASP A 101 -14.35 7.37 6.24
C ASP A 101 -14.48 5.85 6.23
N GLU A 102 -15.07 5.26 5.19
CA GLU A 102 -15.20 3.82 5.04
C GLU A 102 -13.82 3.15 4.84
N LEU A 103 -13.00 3.67 3.93
CA LEU A 103 -11.64 3.17 3.71
C LEU A 103 -10.79 3.24 5.00
N LEU A 104 -10.85 4.36 5.70
CA LEU A 104 -10.04 4.60 6.89
C LEU A 104 -10.46 3.77 8.11
N LYS A 105 -11.65 3.17 8.11
CA LYS A 105 -12.10 2.21 9.12
C LYS A 105 -11.52 0.81 8.92
N THR A 106 -10.97 0.51 7.74
CA THR A 106 -10.40 -0.80 7.45
C THR A 106 -9.15 -1.03 8.29
N GLY A 107 -9.05 -2.21 8.89
CA GLY A 107 -7.92 -2.59 9.76
C GLY A 107 -8.26 -2.49 11.25
N TYR A 108 -7.29 -2.80 12.09
CA TYR A 108 -7.45 -2.89 13.56
C TYR A 108 -7.00 -1.63 14.29
N ALA A 109 -5.98 -0.95 13.78
CA ALA A 109 -5.49 0.28 14.38
C ALA A 109 -6.35 1.49 14.00
N PRO A 110 -6.54 2.48 14.88
CA PRO A 110 -7.22 3.72 14.54
C PRO A 110 -6.40 4.52 13.51
N PRO A 111 -7.06 5.30 12.64
CA PRO A 111 -6.34 6.19 11.74
C PRO A 111 -5.58 7.27 12.54
N PRO A 112 -4.43 7.75 12.02
CA PRO A 112 -3.69 8.83 12.66
C PRO A 112 -4.55 10.10 12.79
N SER A 113 -4.47 10.76 13.94
CA SER A 113 -5.19 12.00 14.21
C SER A 113 -4.47 13.22 13.61
N GLY A 114 -5.22 14.27 13.30
CA GLY A 114 -4.65 15.54 12.84
C GLY A 114 -4.30 15.60 11.35
N ILE A 115 -4.65 14.58 10.58
CA ILE A 115 -4.46 14.55 9.12
C ILE A 115 -5.83 14.66 8.45
N ASP A 116 -5.91 15.41 7.34
CA ASP A 116 -7.13 15.48 6.51
C ASP A 116 -7.49 14.08 5.99
N LYS A 117 -8.74 13.68 6.18
CA LYS A 117 -9.20 12.33 5.86
C LYS A 117 -9.17 12.04 4.35
N ALA A 118 -9.49 13.02 3.52
CA ALA A 118 -9.46 12.86 2.08
C ALA A 118 -8.01 12.70 1.58
N GLU A 119 -7.07 13.48 2.13
CA GLU A 119 -5.65 13.30 1.86
C GLU A 119 -5.16 11.92 2.33
N LEU A 120 -5.45 11.54 3.56
CA LEU A 120 -5.03 10.24 4.08
C LEU A 120 -5.57 9.07 3.25
N ALA A 121 -6.84 9.13 2.84
CA ALA A 121 -7.45 8.10 2.00
C ALA A 121 -6.79 8.05 0.60
N ALA A 122 -6.57 9.20 -0.04
CA ALA A 122 -5.90 9.27 -1.32
C ALA A 122 -4.47 8.71 -1.26
N TRP A 123 -3.69 9.12 -0.27
CA TRP A 123 -2.33 8.62 -0.07
C TRP A 123 -2.27 7.15 0.34
N THR A 124 -3.33 6.63 0.99
CA THR A 124 -3.45 5.19 1.24
C THR A 124 -3.50 4.39 -0.05
N HIS A 125 -4.21 4.87 -1.09
CA HIS A 125 -4.20 4.20 -2.40
C HIS A 125 -2.82 4.24 -3.07
N VAL A 126 -2.13 5.37 -3.02
CA VAL A 126 -0.75 5.47 -3.52
C VAL A 126 0.16 4.47 -2.80
N ALA A 127 0.07 4.41 -1.48
CA ALA A 127 0.83 3.46 -0.67
C ALA A 127 0.49 2.00 -1.03
N ARG A 128 -0.79 1.67 -1.29
CA ARG A 128 -1.19 0.33 -1.76
C ARG A 128 -0.53 -0.04 -3.08
N VAL A 129 -0.46 0.90 -4.03
CA VAL A 129 0.25 0.69 -5.29
C VAL A 129 1.73 0.41 -5.04
N LEU A 130 2.41 1.21 -4.21
CA LEU A 130 3.83 1.03 -3.90
C LEU A 130 4.10 -0.32 -3.23
N LEU A 131 3.27 -0.72 -2.27
CA LEU A 131 3.41 -2.00 -1.57
C LEU A 131 3.11 -3.21 -2.48
N ASN A 132 2.36 -3.01 -3.57
CA ASN A 132 2.02 -4.05 -4.54
C ASN A 132 2.93 -4.06 -5.78
N LEU A 133 3.94 -3.21 -5.85
CA LEU A 133 4.93 -3.28 -6.94
C LEU A 133 5.70 -4.59 -6.87
N HIS A 134 5.96 -5.18 -8.05
CA HIS A 134 6.74 -6.42 -8.16
C HIS A 134 8.10 -6.31 -7.43
N GLU A 135 8.79 -5.18 -7.57
CA GLU A 135 10.05 -4.88 -6.90
C GLU A 135 9.92 -4.87 -5.37
N THR A 136 8.77 -4.48 -4.82
CA THR A 136 8.50 -4.52 -3.38
C THR A 136 8.30 -5.94 -2.88
N ILE A 137 7.59 -6.78 -3.66
CA ILE A 137 7.23 -8.15 -3.30
C ILE A 137 8.40 -9.10 -3.48
N THR A 138 9.17 -8.93 -4.56
CA THR A 138 10.30 -9.78 -4.91
C THR A 138 11.61 -9.07 -4.59
N ARG A 139 11.97 -9.01 -3.32
CA ARG A 139 13.33 -8.55 -2.95
C ARG A 139 14.38 -9.51 -3.53
N ASN A 140 15.04 -9.08 -4.58
CA ASN A 140 16.30 -9.65 -5.02
C ASN A 140 17.47 -8.91 -4.37
#